data_a1d14ae37fd78cd9205f43fbbeef1a16
#
_entry.id   a1d14ae37fd78cd9205f43fbbeef1a16
#
_cell.length_a   1.000
_cell.length_b   1.000
_cell.length_c   1.000
_cell.angle_alpha   90.00
_cell.angle_beta   90.00
_cell.angle_gamma   90.00
#
_symmetry.space_group_name_H-M   'P 1'
#
loop_
_entity.id
_entity.type
_entity.pdbx_description
1 polymer ?
#
loop_
_entity_poly.entity_id
_entity_poly.type
_entity_poly.pdbx_seq_one_letter_code
_entity_poly.pdbx_strand_id
1 'polypeptide(L)'
;MSILRRSGPLLLLLVATLLAAAPAGAFRLVPIEMEFAPSGRDATRTFSVTNESSEPVAVEVTIKARAMTETGDDQLTDAYDDWVVFPEQLILQPGETQSIRVQWIGQAAPAKELPFRLIAEQQAVDIGRPPAQGGQVRLLVKYIASLYVVPEGVKPDVRIVSAGPAEGGAVLEIVTRNDGTKRQILKDASLTLKAGGKSLTLEKESLEGFAGENVLPGVTRRFRLPWPPGLPVGPVDATLSLPTS
;
A
#
# COMPACT_ATOMS: atom_id res chain seq x y z
N MET A 1 16.35 -32.28 -57.63
CA MET A 1 15.14 -31.40 -57.56
C MET A 1 14.90 -31.06 -56.10
N SER A 2 15.41 -29.92 -55.63
CA SER A 2 15.29 -29.48 -54.23
C SER A 2 14.29 -28.35 -54.13
N ILE A 3 13.19 -28.59 -53.42
CA ILE A 3 12.17 -27.58 -53.11
C ILE A 3 12.51 -27.00 -51.74
N LEU A 4 13.21 -25.89 -51.72
CA LEU A 4 13.42 -25.08 -50.50
C LEU A 4 12.14 -24.28 -50.25
N ARG A 5 11.37 -24.68 -49.24
CA ARG A 5 10.17 -23.97 -48.76
C ARG A 5 10.56 -22.65 -48.05
N ARG A 6 10.19 -21.53 -48.67
CA ARG A 6 10.30 -20.17 -48.16
C ARG A 6 9.21 -19.93 -47.10
N SER A 7 9.45 -20.33 -45.82
CA SER A 7 8.52 -20.09 -44.72
C SER A 7 9.02 -19.04 -43.69
N GLY A 8 10.17 -18.37 -44.01
CA GLY A 8 10.79 -17.45 -43.06
C GLY A 8 10.09 -16.11 -42.78
N PRO A 9 9.51 -15.39 -43.78
CA PRO A 9 9.02 -14.05 -43.53
C PRO A 9 7.70 -13.98 -42.76
N LEU A 10 6.86 -15.03 -42.82
CA LEU A 10 5.55 -15.04 -42.15
C LEU A 10 5.68 -15.18 -40.66
N LEU A 11 6.65 -15.94 -40.16
CA LEU A 11 6.92 -16.14 -38.73
C LEU A 11 7.48 -14.88 -38.06
N LEU A 12 8.33 -14.11 -38.79
CA LEU A 12 8.87 -12.85 -38.31
C LEU A 12 7.80 -11.76 -38.17
N LEU A 13 6.80 -11.73 -39.05
CA LEU A 13 5.68 -10.79 -39.00
C LEU A 13 4.75 -11.07 -37.82
N LEU A 14 4.54 -12.35 -37.49
CA LEU A 14 3.70 -12.75 -36.33
C LEU A 14 4.35 -12.43 -34.98
N VAL A 15 5.68 -12.55 -34.87
CA VAL A 15 6.44 -12.18 -33.65
C VAL A 15 6.50 -10.66 -33.46
N ALA A 16 6.58 -9.88 -34.54
CA ALA A 16 6.59 -8.42 -34.46
C ALA A 16 5.25 -7.83 -33.97
N THR A 17 4.13 -8.48 -34.24
CA THR A 17 2.80 -8.04 -33.78
C THR A 17 2.55 -8.34 -32.30
N LEU A 18 3.23 -9.32 -31.70
CA LEU A 18 3.11 -9.61 -30.26
C LEU A 18 3.90 -8.62 -29.36
N LEU A 19 4.85 -7.87 -29.91
CA LEU A 19 5.66 -6.91 -29.13
C LEU A 19 5.04 -5.51 -29.01
N ALA A 20 3.90 -5.26 -29.63
CA ALA A 20 3.24 -3.95 -29.65
C ALA A 20 2.09 -3.82 -28.64
N ALA A 21 2.00 -4.69 -27.59
CA ALA A 21 1.12 -4.46 -26.46
C ALA A 21 1.71 -3.32 -25.62
N ALA A 22 1.40 -2.07 -25.99
CA ALA A 22 1.64 -0.93 -25.11
C ALA A 22 0.92 -1.22 -23.78
N PRO A 23 1.56 -1.00 -22.61
CA PRO A 23 0.87 -1.12 -21.34
C PRO A 23 -0.34 -0.18 -21.38
N ALA A 24 -1.53 -0.74 -21.16
CA ALA A 24 -2.74 0.04 -21.00
C ALA A 24 -2.65 0.75 -19.63
N GLY A 25 -1.82 1.78 -19.53
CA GLY A 25 -1.77 2.68 -18.41
C GLY A 25 -3.10 3.43 -18.36
N ALA A 26 -3.77 3.45 -17.19
CA ALA A 26 -4.99 4.22 -17.05
C ALA A 26 -4.65 5.64 -16.59
N PHE A 27 -4.26 5.81 -15.36
CA PHE A 27 -3.76 7.07 -14.80
C PHE A 27 -2.75 6.75 -13.68
N ARG A 28 -2.02 7.75 -13.22
CA ARG A 28 -1.06 7.63 -12.13
C ARG A 28 -1.32 8.70 -11.08
N LEU A 29 -1.32 8.31 -9.81
CA LEU A 29 -1.39 9.20 -8.65
C LEU A 29 -0.03 9.30 -7.95
N VAL A 30 0.42 10.52 -7.64
CA VAL A 30 1.70 10.80 -6.94
C VAL A 30 1.50 11.94 -5.94
N PRO A 31 2.02 11.82 -4.73
CA PRO A 31 2.65 10.64 -4.12
C PRO A 31 1.62 9.59 -3.65
N ILE A 32 2.09 8.40 -3.27
CA ILE A 32 1.24 7.34 -2.70
C ILE A 32 1.25 7.32 -1.17
N GLU A 33 2.04 8.19 -0.54
CA GLU A 33 2.05 8.43 0.90
C GLU A 33 2.33 9.90 1.18
N MET A 34 1.64 10.50 2.18
CA MET A 34 1.81 11.89 2.56
C MET A 34 1.53 12.09 4.05
N GLU A 35 2.41 12.86 4.71
CA GLU A 35 2.18 13.36 6.07
C GLU A 35 1.66 14.80 6.04
N PHE A 36 0.72 15.09 6.93
CA PHE A 36 0.12 16.38 7.16
C PHE A 36 0.36 16.81 8.61
N ALA A 37 0.66 18.07 8.83
CA ALA A 37 0.55 18.65 10.17
C ALA A 37 -0.94 18.83 10.52
N PRO A 38 -1.32 18.76 11.81
CA PRO A 38 -2.71 18.98 12.21
C PRO A 38 -3.18 20.44 12.07
N SER A 39 -2.25 21.38 11.84
CA SER A 39 -2.57 22.80 11.64
C SER A 39 -1.46 23.51 10.87
N GLY A 40 -1.70 24.78 10.49
CA GLY A 40 -0.72 25.62 9.81
C GLY A 40 -0.55 25.27 8.33
N ARG A 41 0.57 25.69 7.75
CA ARG A 41 0.84 25.54 6.31
C ARG A 41 0.87 24.08 5.86
N ASP A 42 1.45 23.22 6.69
CA ASP A 42 1.65 21.80 6.36
C ASP A 42 0.40 20.95 6.59
N ALA A 43 -0.73 21.54 7.02
CA ALA A 43 -2.05 20.93 6.98
C ALA A 43 -2.62 20.84 5.56
N THR A 44 -1.95 21.44 4.56
CA THR A 44 -2.34 21.39 3.15
C THR A 44 -1.23 20.78 2.32
N ARG A 45 -1.58 19.83 1.46
CA ARG A 45 -0.66 19.14 0.53
C ARG A 45 -1.28 19.03 -0.85
N THR A 46 -0.45 18.73 -1.84
CA THR A 46 -0.87 18.57 -3.23
C THR A 46 -0.48 17.19 -3.74
N PHE A 47 -1.43 16.54 -4.39
CA PHE A 47 -1.22 15.33 -5.17
C PHE A 47 -1.31 15.67 -6.65
N SER A 48 -0.68 14.87 -7.49
CA SER A 48 -0.76 14.97 -8.94
C SER A 48 -1.40 13.72 -9.51
N VAL A 49 -2.36 13.90 -10.42
CA VAL A 49 -2.98 12.82 -11.20
C VAL A 49 -2.63 13.04 -12.66
N THR A 50 -2.02 12.05 -13.28
CA THR A 50 -1.61 12.09 -14.70
C THR A 50 -2.32 10.99 -15.46
N ASN A 51 -2.99 11.34 -16.54
CA ASN A 51 -3.54 10.35 -17.47
C ASN A 51 -2.43 9.82 -18.38
N GLU A 52 -2.04 8.57 -18.19
CA GLU A 52 -1.02 7.89 -18.99
C GLU A 52 -1.63 7.05 -20.12
N SER A 53 -2.95 7.07 -20.27
CA SER A 53 -3.65 6.37 -21.34
C SER A 53 -3.80 7.23 -22.60
N SER A 54 -4.21 6.59 -23.70
CA SER A 54 -4.52 7.26 -24.97
C SER A 54 -5.95 7.84 -25.03
N GLU A 55 -6.71 7.76 -23.95
CA GLU A 55 -8.11 8.14 -23.90
C GLU A 55 -8.42 9.02 -22.70
N PRO A 56 -9.47 9.86 -22.76
CA PRO A 56 -9.91 10.62 -21.60
C PRO A 56 -10.29 9.72 -20.43
N VAL A 57 -9.89 10.10 -19.21
CA VAL A 57 -10.16 9.38 -17.96
C VAL A 57 -10.88 10.30 -16.99
N ALA A 58 -12.00 9.83 -16.44
CA ALA A 58 -12.64 10.47 -15.29
C ALA A 58 -12.16 9.80 -14.02
N VAL A 59 -11.75 10.59 -13.02
CA VAL A 59 -11.27 10.13 -11.72
C VAL A 59 -12.06 10.81 -10.62
N GLU A 60 -12.50 10.03 -9.63
CA GLU A 60 -13.09 10.53 -8.39
C GLU A 60 -12.11 10.31 -7.23
N VAL A 61 -12.02 11.30 -6.34
CA VAL A 61 -11.10 11.27 -5.20
C VAL A 61 -11.89 11.39 -3.91
N THR A 62 -11.73 10.41 -3.03
CA THR A 62 -12.34 10.37 -1.71
C THR A 62 -11.31 10.12 -0.62
N ILE A 63 -11.60 10.55 0.62
CA ILE A 63 -10.76 10.23 1.78
C ILE A 63 -11.58 9.43 2.79
N LYS A 64 -10.96 8.38 3.33
CA LYS A 64 -11.54 7.51 4.35
C LYS A 64 -10.63 7.47 5.57
N ALA A 65 -11.21 7.50 6.76
CA ALA A 65 -10.48 7.18 7.98
C ALA A 65 -10.12 5.69 7.98
N ARG A 66 -8.93 5.40 8.49
CA ARG A 66 -8.35 4.05 8.47
C ARG A 66 -8.22 3.49 9.87
N ALA A 67 -8.84 2.37 10.14
CA ALA A 67 -8.47 1.46 11.20
C ALA A 67 -7.80 0.22 10.58
N MET A 68 -7.13 -0.56 11.42
CA MET A 68 -6.38 -1.74 10.97
C MET A 68 -6.75 -2.94 11.84
N THR A 69 -7.03 -4.08 11.20
CA THR A 69 -7.24 -5.36 11.89
C THR A 69 -5.92 -5.93 12.43
N GLU A 70 -5.99 -6.98 13.24
CA GLU A 70 -4.79 -7.72 13.67
C GLU A 70 -4.03 -8.35 12.50
N THR A 71 -4.71 -8.71 11.41
CA THR A 71 -4.10 -9.26 10.20
C THR A 71 -3.51 -8.18 9.28
N GLY A 72 -3.81 -6.90 9.56
CA GLY A 72 -3.29 -5.76 8.80
C GLY A 72 -4.21 -5.24 7.73
N ASP A 73 -5.42 -5.81 7.63
CA ASP A 73 -6.42 -5.35 6.67
C ASP A 73 -6.97 -3.99 7.10
N ASP A 74 -7.22 -3.15 6.12
CA ASP A 74 -7.81 -1.84 6.35
C ASP A 74 -9.32 -1.96 6.64
N GLN A 75 -9.76 -1.26 7.68
CA GLN A 75 -11.17 -0.97 7.94
C GLN A 75 -11.38 0.51 7.69
N LEU A 76 -12.15 0.83 6.65
CA LEU A 76 -12.34 2.20 6.17
C LEU A 76 -13.73 2.72 6.54
N THR A 77 -13.76 3.96 7.04
CA THR A 77 -14.99 4.70 7.33
C THR A 77 -14.94 6.09 6.70
N ASP A 78 -16.09 6.72 6.50
CA ASP A 78 -16.14 8.07 5.92
C ASP A 78 -15.43 9.09 6.82
N ALA A 79 -14.79 10.08 6.19
CA ALA A 79 -14.05 11.15 6.85
C ALA A 79 -14.27 12.51 6.16
N TYR A 80 -15.44 12.75 5.61
CA TYR A 80 -15.75 13.96 4.83
C TYR A 80 -15.63 15.24 5.65
N ASP A 81 -15.96 15.20 6.94
CA ASP A 81 -15.96 16.38 7.81
C ASP A 81 -14.55 16.81 8.22
N ASP A 82 -13.55 15.95 8.04
CA ASP A 82 -12.17 16.18 8.46
C ASP A 82 -11.26 16.72 7.34
N TRP A 83 -11.73 16.68 6.08
CA TRP A 83 -10.90 16.98 4.92
C TRP A 83 -11.57 17.86 3.90
N VAL A 84 -10.79 18.74 3.27
CA VAL A 84 -11.17 19.42 2.02
C VAL A 84 -10.30 18.86 0.91
N VAL A 85 -10.94 18.34 -0.14
CA VAL A 85 -10.29 17.84 -1.36
C VAL A 85 -10.76 18.70 -2.53
N PHE A 86 -9.84 19.24 -3.33
CA PHE A 86 -10.22 20.03 -4.50
C PHE A 86 -9.23 19.85 -5.67
N PRO A 87 -9.75 19.50 -6.84
CA PRO A 87 -11.09 19.01 -7.13
C PRO A 87 -11.30 17.57 -6.65
N GLU A 88 -12.54 17.19 -6.33
CA GLU A 88 -12.91 15.80 -5.98
C GLU A 88 -13.12 14.94 -7.22
N GLN A 89 -13.47 15.55 -8.34
CA GLN A 89 -13.67 14.88 -9.63
C GLN A 89 -12.86 15.57 -10.71
N LEU A 90 -12.22 14.78 -11.56
CA LEU A 90 -11.37 15.24 -12.65
C LEU A 90 -11.73 14.51 -13.93
N ILE A 91 -11.63 15.23 -15.05
CA ILE A 91 -11.61 14.65 -16.39
C ILE A 91 -10.26 15.04 -16.99
N LEU A 92 -9.42 14.06 -17.26
CA LEU A 92 -8.06 14.23 -17.77
C LEU A 92 -8.00 13.77 -19.21
N GLN A 93 -7.54 14.65 -20.10
CA GLN A 93 -7.21 14.28 -21.47
C GLN A 93 -5.95 13.39 -21.51
N PRO A 94 -5.69 12.66 -22.61
CA PRO A 94 -4.46 11.90 -22.78
C PRO A 94 -3.21 12.75 -22.51
N GLY A 95 -2.33 12.28 -21.62
CA GLY A 95 -1.11 12.98 -21.20
C GLY A 95 -1.31 14.16 -20.25
N GLU A 96 -2.55 14.51 -19.90
CA GLU A 96 -2.84 15.63 -19.00
C GLU A 96 -2.48 15.28 -17.56
N THR A 97 -1.95 16.27 -16.83
CA THR A 97 -1.70 16.22 -15.39
C THR A 97 -2.49 17.31 -14.69
N GLN A 98 -3.24 16.95 -13.68
CA GLN A 98 -3.93 17.89 -12.79
C GLN A 98 -3.48 17.69 -11.34
N SER A 99 -3.50 18.80 -10.59
CA SER A 99 -3.18 18.82 -9.16
C SER A 99 -4.45 18.75 -8.33
N ILE A 100 -4.40 17.93 -7.29
CA ILE A 100 -5.44 17.82 -6.25
C ILE A 100 -4.88 18.44 -4.98
N ARG A 101 -5.52 19.49 -4.49
CA ARG A 101 -5.24 20.07 -3.18
C ARG A 101 -6.02 19.30 -2.12
N VAL A 102 -5.30 18.83 -1.10
CA VAL A 102 -5.85 18.11 0.05
C VAL A 102 -5.50 18.89 1.31
N GLN A 103 -6.50 19.20 2.13
CA GLN A 103 -6.32 19.99 3.35
C GLN A 103 -7.01 19.30 4.52
N TRP A 104 -6.27 19.11 5.59
CA TRP A 104 -6.81 18.70 6.88
C TRP A 104 -7.52 19.88 7.56
N ILE A 105 -8.75 19.66 7.99
CA ILE A 105 -9.57 20.63 8.71
C ILE A 105 -10.16 20.08 10.01
N GLY A 106 -9.83 18.82 10.35
CA GLY A 106 -10.29 18.18 11.57
C GLY A 106 -9.57 18.69 12.82
N GLN A 107 -9.41 17.83 13.82
CA GLN A 107 -8.84 18.19 15.12
C GLN A 107 -7.44 18.81 14.98
N ALA A 108 -7.26 20.05 15.48
CA ALA A 108 -5.99 20.81 15.38
C ALA A 108 -4.87 20.29 16.29
N ALA A 109 -5.18 19.50 17.32
CA ALA A 109 -4.20 18.92 18.24
C ALA A 109 -4.59 17.48 18.63
N PRO A 110 -4.50 16.51 17.72
CA PRO A 110 -4.76 15.12 18.06
C PRO A 110 -3.66 14.58 18.99
N ALA A 111 -4.03 13.72 19.93
CA ALA A 111 -3.07 13.14 20.89
C ALA A 111 -2.12 12.11 20.27
N LYS A 112 -2.42 11.62 19.07
CA LYS A 112 -1.67 10.64 18.32
C LYS A 112 -1.82 10.88 16.82
N GLU A 113 -0.96 10.25 16.03
CA GLU A 113 -1.09 10.18 14.58
C GLU A 113 -2.43 9.58 14.17
N LEU A 114 -3.10 10.22 13.20
CA LEU A 114 -4.36 9.77 12.63
C LEU A 114 -4.14 9.25 11.21
N PRO A 115 -4.43 7.97 10.93
CA PRO A 115 -4.24 7.39 9.61
C PRO A 115 -5.51 7.50 8.76
N PHE A 116 -5.31 7.75 7.46
CA PHE A 116 -6.37 7.85 6.45
C PHE A 116 -5.91 7.20 5.13
N ARG A 117 -6.86 7.02 4.21
CA ARG A 117 -6.63 6.62 2.83
C ARG A 117 -7.24 7.65 1.88
N LEU A 118 -6.45 8.13 0.94
CA LEU A 118 -6.96 8.80 -0.25
C LEU A 118 -7.17 7.75 -1.32
N ILE A 119 -8.39 7.69 -1.84
CA ILE A 119 -8.78 6.76 -2.88
C ILE A 119 -9.06 7.58 -4.15
N ALA A 120 -8.24 7.37 -5.18
CA ALA A 120 -8.48 7.91 -6.52
C ALA A 120 -8.96 6.77 -7.41
N GLU A 121 -10.21 6.84 -7.86
CA GLU A 121 -10.89 5.76 -8.57
C GLU A 121 -11.37 6.20 -9.95
N GLN A 122 -10.97 5.44 -10.96
CA GLN A 122 -11.44 5.67 -12.32
C GLN A 122 -12.93 5.36 -12.43
N GLN A 123 -13.68 6.30 -13.00
CA GLN A 123 -15.11 6.18 -13.21
C GLN A 123 -15.40 5.54 -14.58
N ALA A 124 -16.41 4.66 -14.61
CA ALA A 124 -16.86 3.98 -15.83
C ALA A 124 -17.77 4.90 -16.64
N VAL A 125 -17.25 6.03 -17.13
CA VAL A 125 -18.00 6.97 -17.97
C VAL A 125 -17.49 6.92 -19.41
N ASP A 126 -18.41 7.06 -20.37
CA ASP A 126 -18.08 7.15 -21.80
C ASP A 126 -17.94 8.63 -22.19
N ILE A 127 -16.69 9.10 -22.20
CA ILE A 127 -16.37 10.46 -22.58
C ILE A 127 -16.13 10.51 -24.09
N GLY A 128 -17.12 10.99 -24.84
CA GLY A 128 -17.00 11.23 -26.29
C GLY A 128 -16.98 9.99 -27.17
N ARG A 129 -17.39 8.81 -26.67
CA ARG A 129 -17.45 7.57 -27.46
C ARG A 129 -18.89 7.23 -27.86
N PRO A 130 -19.09 6.75 -29.10
CA PRO A 130 -20.34 6.08 -29.45
C PRO A 130 -20.46 4.75 -28.69
N PRO A 131 -21.67 4.26 -28.40
CA PRO A 131 -21.88 2.97 -27.79
C PRO A 131 -21.20 1.86 -28.60
N ALA A 132 -20.42 1.03 -27.93
CA ALA A 132 -19.76 -0.08 -28.60
C ALA A 132 -20.77 -1.17 -28.97
N GLN A 133 -20.66 -1.68 -30.20
CA GLN A 133 -21.38 -2.87 -30.61
C GLN A 133 -20.58 -4.10 -30.18
N GLY A 134 -21.13 -4.91 -29.28
CA GLY A 134 -20.50 -6.11 -28.73
C GLY A 134 -20.09 -6.00 -27.25
N GLY A 135 -19.62 -7.09 -26.66
CA GLY A 135 -19.11 -7.11 -25.29
C GLY A 135 -17.76 -6.45 -25.19
N GLN A 136 -17.60 -5.49 -24.27
CA GLN A 136 -16.32 -4.88 -23.94
C GLN A 136 -15.92 -5.21 -22.50
N VAL A 137 -14.66 -5.53 -22.28
CA VAL A 137 -14.07 -5.60 -20.93
C VAL A 137 -13.33 -4.28 -20.69
N ARG A 138 -13.77 -3.54 -19.67
CA ARG A 138 -13.11 -2.30 -19.23
C ARG A 138 -12.43 -2.54 -17.90
N LEU A 139 -11.11 -2.35 -17.86
CA LEU A 139 -10.33 -2.33 -16.63
C LEU A 139 -10.43 -0.93 -16.01
N LEU A 140 -10.94 -0.85 -14.78
CA LEU A 140 -10.95 0.37 -13.98
C LEU A 140 -9.83 0.30 -12.95
N VAL A 141 -9.05 1.37 -12.84
CA VAL A 141 -7.92 1.47 -11.93
C VAL A 141 -8.32 2.27 -10.70
N LYS A 142 -7.87 1.79 -9.54
CA LYS A 142 -8.02 2.44 -8.25
C LYS A 142 -6.65 2.58 -7.60
N TYR A 143 -6.26 3.81 -7.26
CA TYR A 143 -5.09 4.08 -6.42
C TYR A 143 -5.53 4.33 -4.99
N ILE A 144 -4.79 3.77 -4.04
CA ILE A 144 -5.01 3.96 -2.61
C ILE A 144 -3.72 4.51 -2.00
N ALA A 145 -3.71 5.81 -1.71
CA ALA A 145 -2.60 6.47 -1.05
C ALA A 145 -2.79 6.51 0.47
N SER A 146 -1.70 6.48 1.21
CA SER A 146 -1.69 6.61 2.67
C SER A 146 -1.56 8.07 3.07
N LEU A 147 -2.47 8.55 3.91
CA LEU A 147 -2.40 9.87 4.51
C LEU A 147 -2.26 9.73 6.03
N TYR A 148 -1.42 10.55 6.62
CA TYR A 148 -1.23 10.58 8.06
C TYR A 148 -1.24 12.01 8.57
N VAL A 149 -2.11 12.31 9.53
CA VAL A 149 -2.04 13.57 10.27
C VAL A 149 -1.14 13.34 11.49
N VAL A 150 0.03 13.98 11.49
CA VAL A 150 1.12 13.70 12.43
C VAL A 150 1.33 14.93 13.32
N PRO A 151 0.87 14.91 14.59
CA PRO A 151 1.18 15.97 15.54
C PRO A 151 2.65 15.91 15.96
N GLU A 152 3.14 17.01 16.52
CA GLU A 152 4.52 17.07 17.05
C GLU A 152 4.68 16.17 18.27
N GLY A 153 5.89 15.64 18.46
CA GLY A 153 6.28 14.88 19.64
C GLY A 153 5.78 13.45 19.72
N VAL A 154 5.01 12.97 18.72
CA VAL A 154 4.54 11.58 18.67
C VAL A 154 5.68 10.62 18.37
N LYS A 155 5.65 9.44 18.98
CA LYS A 155 6.69 8.41 18.86
C LYS A 155 6.07 7.01 18.77
N PRO A 156 6.66 6.10 18.01
CA PRO A 156 6.28 4.70 18.04
C PRO A 156 6.81 4.02 19.32
N ASP A 157 6.10 2.97 19.75
CA ASP A 157 6.52 2.06 20.82
C ASP A 157 6.00 0.66 20.49
N VAL A 158 6.72 -0.04 19.60
CA VAL A 158 6.33 -1.39 19.15
C VAL A 158 7.09 -2.45 19.93
N ARG A 159 6.34 -3.37 20.53
CA ARG A 159 6.87 -4.52 21.25
C ARG A 159 6.24 -5.83 20.80
N ILE A 160 6.95 -6.94 20.99
CA ILE A 160 6.38 -8.27 20.85
C ILE A 160 5.56 -8.57 22.12
N VAL A 161 4.30 -8.93 21.93
CA VAL A 161 3.38 -9.34 23.00
C VAL A 161 3.48 -10.84 23.24
N SER A 162 3.57 -11.61 22.16
CA SER A 162 3.77 -13.06 22.20
C SER A 162 4.42 -13.56 20.93
N ALA A 163 5.12 -14.68 21.05
CA ALA A 163 5.63 -15.46 19.93
C ALA A 163 5.56 -16.94 20.26
N GLY A 164 5.24 -17.78 19.29
CA GLY A 164 5.16 -19.22 19.50
C GLY A 164 4.78 -20.02 18.28
N PRO A 165 4.84 -21.37 18.41
CA PRO A 165 4.45 -22.26 17.34
C PRO A 165 2.93 -22.26 17.14
N ALA A 166 2.50 -22.25 15.89
CA ALA A 166 1.15 -22.48 15.45
C ALA A 166 1.12 -23.61 14.41
N GLU A 167 -0.09 -24.12 14.08
CA GLU A 167 -0.29 -25.15 13.05
C GLU A 167 0.64 -26.36 13.23
N GLY A 168 0.69 -26.93 14.44
CA GLY A 168 1.50 -28.11 14.71
C GLY A 168 3.02 -27.86 14.64
N GLY A 169 3.46 -26.60 14.71
CA GLY A 169 4.87 -26.21 14.67
C GLY A 169 5.39 -25.84 13.27
N ALA A 170 4.51 -25.77 12.26
CA ALA A 170 4.89 -25.33 10.93
C ALA A 170 5.00 -23.80 10.80
N VAL A 171 4.29 -23.07 11.67
CA VAL A 171 4.19 -21.62 11.65
C VAL A 171 4.74 -21.02 12.94
N LEU A 172 5.51 -19.96 12.83
CA LEU A 172 5.85 -19.03 13.90
C LEU A 172 4.82 -17.90 13.90
N GLU A 173 3.95 -17.87 14.90
CA GLU A 173 3.05 -16.75 15.11
C GLU A 173 3.71 -15.71 16.02
N ILE A 174 3.69 -14.45 15.59
CA ILE A 174 4.22 -13.31 16.32
C ILE A 174 3.11 -12.28 16.47
N VAL A 175 2.85 -11.87 17.69
CA VAL A 175 1.92 -10.79 18.00
C VAL A 175 2.71 -9.58 18.46
N THR A 176 2.58 -8.47 17.76
CA THR A 176 3.17 -7.18 18.15
C THR A 176 2.07 -6.21 18.55
N ARG A 177 2.44 -5.21 19.33
CA ARG A 177 1.58 -4.09 19.68
C ARG A 177 2.36 -2.79 19.65
N ASN A 178 1.74 -1.75 19.12
CA ASN A 178 2.28 -0.39 19.18
C ASN A 178 1.55 0.38 20.28
N ASP A 179 2.19 0.51 21.43
CA ASP A 179 1.66 1.30 22.56
C ASP A 179 2.03 2.80 22.45
N GLY A 180 2.76 3.17 21.38
CA GLY A 180 3.12 4.54 21.07
C GLY A 180 2.00 5.35 20.43
N THR A 181 2.37 6.58 20.05
CA THR A 181 1.47 7.58 19.46
C THR A 181 1.73 7.84 17.97
N LYS A 182 2.73 7.21 17.39
CA LYS A 182 3.07 7.23 15.96
C LYS A 182 3.11 5.82 15.41
N ARG A 183 2.78 5.65 14.12
CA ARG A 183 2.98 4.39 13.41
C ARG A 183 4.44 3.96 13.39
N GLN A 184 4.68 2.68 13.31
CA GLN A 184 5.99 2.09 13.04
C GLN A 184 5.93 1.24 11.79
N ILE A 185 6.74 1.57 10.80
CA ILE A 185 7.02 0.66 9.69
C ILE A 185 8.16 -0.26 10.15
N LEU A 186 7.96 -1.58 10.04
CA LEU A 186 8.94 -2.58 10.41
C LEU A 186 10.05 -2.71 9.34
N LYS A 187 10.48 -1.57 8.81
CA LYS A 187 11.51 -1.50 7.77
C LYS A 187 12.85 -1.94 8.36
N ASP A 188 13.54 -2.84 7.65
CA ASP A 188 14.85 -3.37 8.04
C ASP A 188 14.84 -3.97 9.46
N ALA A 189 13.69 -4.52 9.87
CA ALA A 189 13.54 -5.21 11.14
C ALA A 189 14.36 -6.51 11.17
N SER A 190 14.88 -6.86 12.35
CA SER A 190 15.38 -8.20 12.63
C SER A 190 14.69 -8.78 13.87
N LEU A 191 14.58 -10.12 13.91
CA LEU A 191 13.99 -10.87 15.00
C LEU A 191 15.00 -11.85 15.57
N THR A 192 15.35 -11.71 16.84
CA THR A 192 16.13 -12.71 17.56
C THR A 192 15.18 -13.63 18.31
N LEU A 193 15.25 -14.92 17.99
CA LEU A 193 14.41 -15.98 18.53
C LEU A 193 15.25 -16.91 19.40
N LYS A 194 14.76 -17.28 20.60
CA LYS A 194 15.40 -18.23 21.49
C LYS A 194 14.43 -19.34 21.86
N ALA A 195 14.76 -20.60 21.54
CA ALA A 195 13.95 -21.76 21.87
C ALA A 195 14.84 -23.00 22.11
N GLY A 196 14.53 -23.82 23.11
CA GLY A 196 15.24 -25.06 23.41
C GLY A 196 16.76 -24.90 23.58
N GLY A 197 17.21 -23.77 24.17
CA GLY A 197 18.63 -23.45 24.36
C GLY A 197 19.39 -22.97 23.10
N LYS A 198 18.70 -22.84 21.96
CA LYS A 198 19.26 -22.27 20.73
C LYS A 198 18.80 -20.82 20.54
N SER A 199 19.65 -20.02 19.88
CA SER A 199 19.34 -18.66 19.46
C SER A 199 19.53 -18.54 17.95
N LEU A 200 18.59 -17.88 17.29
CA LEU A 200 18.62 -17.61 15.85
C LEU A 200 18.15 -16.18 15.60
N THR A 201 18.86 -15.44 14.76
CA THR A 201 18.42 -14.12 14.29
C THR A 201 17.95 -14.24 12.85
N LEU A 202 16.76 -13.76 12.61
CA LEU A 202 16.15 -13.63 11.28
C LEU A 202 16.32 -12.17 10.84
N GLU A 203 17.01 -11.99 9.73
CA GLU A 203 17.16 -10.69 9.08
C GLU A 203 16.02 -10.49 8.08
N LYS A 204 15.89 -9.28 7.57
CA LYS A 204 14.83 -8.80 6.67
C LYS A 204 14.46 -9.78 5.54
N GLU A 205 15.45 -10.41 4.92
CA GLU A 205 15.27 -11.34 3.81
C GLU A 205 14.51 -12.62 4.19
N SER A 206 14.53 -12.95 5.48
CA SER A 206 13.83 -14.10 6.08
C SER A 206 12.51 -13.71 6.75
N LEU A 207 12.11 -12.44 6.66
CA LEU A 207 10.95 -11.87 7.33
C LEU A 207 9.87 -11.40 6.33
N GLU A 208 9.67 -12.16 5.25
CA GLU A 208 8.59 -11.88 4.29
C GLU A 208 7.22 -11.86 5.02
N GLY A 209 6.42 -10.82 4.77
CA GLY A 209 5.13 -10.61 5.45
C GLY A 209 5.24 -10.02 6.88
N PHE A 210 6.46 -9.71 7.33
CA PHE A 210 6.72 -8.97 8.58
C PHE A 210 7.53 -7.70 8.32
N ALA A 211 8.66 -7.84 7.63
CA ALA A 211 9.51 -6.71 7.31
C ALA A 211 8.82 -5.76 6.30
N GLY A 212 8.84 -4.46 6.61
CA GLY A 212 8.16 -3.43 5.82
C GLY A 212 6.69 -3.22 6.17
N GLU A 213 6.10 -4.10 6.99
CA GLU A 213 4.73 -3.95 7.46
C GLU A 213 4.56 -2.76 8.40
N ASN A 214 3.35 -2.22 8.45
CA ASN A 214 3.01 -1.06 9.27
C ASN A 214 2.24 -1.49 10.52
N VAL A 215 2.60 -0.90 11.68
CA VAL A 215 1.86 -1.07 12.94
C VAL A 215 1.38 0.30 13.40
N LEU A 216 0.09 0.58 13.21
CA LEU A 216 -0.53 1.86 13.57
C LEU A 216 -0.56 2.08 15.10
N PRO A 217 -0.67 3.33 15.58
CA PRO A 217 -0.75 3.64 17.01
C PRO A 217 -1.92 2.95 17.71
N GLY A 218 -1.63 2.23 18.77
CA GLY A 218 -2.62 1.48 19.57
C GLY A 218 -3.07 0.16 18.95
N VAL A 219 -2.51 -0.25 17.81
CA VAL A 219 -2.91 -1.47 17.10
C VAL A 219 -2.05 -2.66 17.55
N THR A 220 -2.70 -3.81 17.66
CA THR A 220 -2.08 -5.13 17.77
C THR A 220 -2.05 -5.77 16.39
N ARG A 221 -0.88 -6.27 15.96
CA ARG A 221 -0.69 -6.98 14.69
C ARG A 221 -0.27 -8.41 14.94
N ARG A 222 -0.83 -9.32 14.18
CA ARG A 222 -0.52 -10.75 14.18
C ARG A 222 0.14 -11.10 12.87
N PHE A 223 1.36 -11.64 12.97
CA PHE A 223 2.16 -12.09 11.83
C PHE A 223 2.34 -13.60 11.87
N ARG A 224 2.42 -14.20 10.72
CA ARG A 224 2.57 -15.64 10.55
C ARG A 224 3.71 -15.89 9.57
N LEU A 225 4.80 -16.45 10.08
CA LEU A 225 5.99 -16.75 9.32
C LEU A 225 6.19 -18.28 9.29
N PRO A 226 6.87 -18.83 8.28
CA PRO A 226 7.30 -20.21 8.36
C PRO A 226 8.16 -20.44 9.62
N TRP A 227 8.01 -21.59 10.29
CA TRP A 227 8.87 -21.91 11.42
C TRP A 227 10.32 -21.98 10.95
N PRO A 228 11.26 -21.27 11.60
CA PRO A 228 12.63 -21.17 11.08
C PRO A 228 13.35 -22.52 11.21
N PRO A 229 14.02 -22.99 10.14
CA PRO A 229 14.75 -24.23 10.18
C PRO A 229 15.90 -24.18 11.20
N GLY A 230 16.07 -25.28 11.93
CA GLY A 230 17.14 -25.41 12.94
C GLY A 230 16.78 -24.85 14.32
N LEU A 231 15.64 -24.18 14.49
CA LEU A 231 15.11 -23.79 15.79
C LEU A 231 14.17 -24.89 16.30
N PRO A 232 14.35 -25.42 17.54
CA PRO A 232 13.44 -26.42 18.12
C PRO A 232 12.01 -25.86 18.23
N VAL A 233 11.02 -26.69 17.87
CA VAL A 233 9.62 -26.31 18.02
C VAL A 233 9.23 -26.33 19.49
N GLY A 234 8.69 -25.22 20.01
CA GLY A 234 8.32 -25.08 21.40
C GLY A 234 8.18 -23.62 21.83
N PRO A 235 8.11 -23.35 23.12
CA PRO A 235 8.10 -21.97 23.63
C PRO A 235 9.30 -21.19 23.09
N VAL A 236 9.05 -19.97 22.61
CA VAL A 236 10.06 -19.09 22.03
C VAL A 236 10.03 -17.71 22.67
N ASP A 237 11.20 -17.21 23.05
CA ASP A 237 11.40 -15.80 23.38
C ASP A 237 11.82 -15.07 22.12
N ALA A 238 11.10 -14.01 21.77
CA ALA A 238 11.37 -13.22 20.58
C ALA A 238 11.69 -11.77 20.94
N THR A 239 12.75 -11.24 20.34
CA THR A 239 13.14 -9.83 20.49
C THR A 239 13.16 -9.17 19.13
N LEU A 240 12.44 -8.05 19.01
CA LEU A 240 12.41 -7.20 17.83
C LEU A 240 13.51 -6.16 17.92
N SER A 241 14.31 -6.03 16.87
CA SER A 241 15.26 -4.93 16.69
C SER A 241 14.88 -4.15 15.45
N LEU A 242 14.82 -2.83 15.62
CA LEU A 242 14.56 -1.87 14.53
C LEU A 242 15.77 -0.94 14.43
N PRO A 243 16.23 -0.59 13.23
CA PRO A 243 17.29 0.39 13.07
C PRO A 243 16.86 1.73 13.68
N THR A 244 17.78 2.38 14.36
CA THR A 244 17.58 3.75 14.87
C THR A 244 17.52 4.69 13.68
N SER A 245 16.42 5.40 13.49
CA SER A 245 16.24 6.44 12.47
C SER A 245 16.96 7.73 12.86
#